data_342fbf0b5571a6313832ea614fe4a9e0
#
_entry.id   342fbf0b5571a6313832ea614fe4a9e0
#
_cell.length_a   1.000
_cell.length_b   1.000
_cell.length_c   1.000
_cell.angle_alpha   90.00
_cell.angle_beta   90.00
_cell.angle_gamma   90.00
#
_symmetry.space_group_name_H-M   'P 1'
#
loop_
_entity.id
_entity.type
_entity.pdbx_description
1 polymer ?
#
loop_
_entity_poly.entity_id
_entity_poly.type
_entity_poly.pdbx_seq_one_letter_code
_entity_poly.pdbx_strand_id
1 'polypeptide(L)'
;MIVSFLEGKAKQNLSPDNCKSIGIEVARMHELTKNFKLKRRNNLSIQSWRVMFDSVKDQCSKLHTDLPKLIEENLKDVEKNWPHDLPRGIIHADLFHDNIFFVKDNFSGIIDFY
;
A
#
# COMPACT_ATOMS: atom_id res chain seq x y z
N MET A 1 16.80 7.38 13.66
CA MET A 1 15.71 6.58 14.25
C MET A 1 16.34 5.32 14.84
N ILE A 2 15.95 4.91 16.06
CA ILE A 2 16.40 3.67 16.68
C ILE A 2 15.20 2.74 16.65
N VAL A 3 15.37 1.54 16.06
CA VAL A 3 14.33 0.51 15.99
C VAL A 3 14.86 -0.79 16.59
N SER A 4 13.97 -1.62 17.10
CA SER A 4 14.32 -2.97 17.56
C SER A 4 14.67 -3.85 16.37
N PHE A 5 15.63 -4.74 16.56
CA PHE A 5 15.94 -5.77 15.57
C PHE A 5 14.77 -6.75 15.44
N LEU A 6 14.34 -7.02 14.22
CA LEU A 6 13.34 -8.03 13.93
C LEU A 6 14.03 -9.29 13.39
N GLU A 7 13.88 -10.41 14.11
CA GLU A 7 14.39 -11.68 13.65
C GLU A 7 13.58 -12.23 12.48
N GLY A 8 14.24 -12.98 11.61
CA GLY A 8 13.59 -13.67 10.48
C GLY A 8 14.07 -13.19 9.13
N LYS A 9 13.38 -13.66 8.10
CA LYS A 9 13.65 -13.33 6.69
C LYS A 9 12.34 -13.27 5.92
N ALA A 10 12.34 -12.47 4.88
CA ALA A 10 11.28 -12.48 3.87
C ALA A 10 11.25 -13.83 3.12
N LYS A 11 10.04 -14.25 2.72
CA LYS A 11 9.83 -15.46 1.91
C LYS A 11 9.39 -15.05 0.51
N GLN A 12 10.01 -15.61 -0.52
CA GLN A 12 9.59 -15.40 -1.90
C GLN A 12 8.26 -16.11 -2.22
N ASN A 13 8.04 -17.28 -1.64
CA ASN A 13 6.83 -18.06 -1.84
C ASN A 13 6.07 -18.19 -0.53
N LEU A 14 4.88 -17.62 -0.47
CA LEU A 14 4.00 -17.68 0.69
C LEU A 14 3.00 -18.84 0.54
N SER A 15 2.89 -19.66 1.58
CA SER A 15 1.84 -20.67 1.66
C SER A 15 0.49 -20.03 2.05
N PRO A 16 -0.65 -20.72 1.85
CA PRO A 16 -1.95 -20.25 2.35
C PRO A 16 -1.96 -19.95 3.84
N ASP A 17 -1.24 -20.75 4.65
CA ASP A 17 -1.12 -20.52 6.10
C ASP A 17 -0.29 -19.26 6.42
N ASN A 18 0.76 -18.98 5.64
CA ASN A 18 1.50 -17.73 5.76
C ASN A 18 0.58 -16.54 5.45
N CYS A 19 -0.19 -16.60 4.36
CA CYS A 19 -1.15 -15.55 3.99
C CYS A 19 -2.22 -15.34 5.07
N LYS A 20 -2.72 -16.43 5.66
CA LYS A 20 -3.66 -16.38 6.78
C LYS A 20 -3.06 -15.66 7.99
N SER A 21 -1.83 -15.99 8.36
CA SER A 21 -1.12 -15.37 9.49
C SER A 21 -0.91 -13.87 9.25
N ILE A 22 -0.49 -13.49 8.04
CA ILE A 22 -0.34 -12.09 7.64
C ILE A 22 -1.67 -11.35 7.78
N GLY A 23 -2.76 -11.92 7.23
CA GLY A 23 -4.09 -11.31 7.28
C GLY A 23 -4.58 -11.06 8.71
N ILE A 24 -4.33 -11.99 9.62
CA ILE A 24 -4.67 -11.85 11.05
C ILE A 24 -3.91 -10.69 11.68
N GLU A 25 -2.61 -10.58 11.46
CA GLU A 25 -1.79 -9.53 12.06
C GLU A 25 -2.07 -8.15 11.46
N VAL A 26 -2.35 -8.07 10.16
CA VAL A 26 -2.79 -6.83 9.51
C VAL A 26 -4.15 -6.38 10.06
N ALA A 27 -5.11 -7.29 10.19
CA ALA A 27 -6.41 -6.97 10.78
C ALA A 27 -6.27 -6.50 12.22
N ARG A 28 -5.40 -7.16 13.01
CA ARG A 28 -5.08 -6.75 14.39
C ARG A 28 -4.47 -5.35 14.44
N MET A 29 -3.53 -5.04 13.56
CA MET A 29 -2.94 -3.71 13.44
C MET A 29 -4.02 -2.65 13.16
N HIS A 30 -4.93 -2.91 12.22
CA HIS A 30 -6.03 -2.01 11.88
C HIS A 30 -6.96 -1.77 13.06
N GLU A 31 -7.35 -2.83 13.80
CA GLU A 31 -8.21 -2.69 14.97
C GLU A 31 -7.52 -1.92 16.12
N LEU A 32 -6.27 -2.22 16.41
CA LEU A 32 -5.50 -1.52 17.46
C LEU A 32 -5.29 -0.04 17.15
N THR A 33 -5.21 0.33 15.87
CA THR A 33 -4.96 1.71 15.44
C THR A 33 -6.21 2.49 15.06
N LYS A 34 -7.38 1.89 15.18
CA LYS A 34 -8.69 2.48 14.83
C LYS A 34 -8.93 3.87 15.43
N ASN A 35 -8.49 4.08 16.68
CA ASN A 35 -8.65 5.33 17.42
C ASN A 35 -7.38 6.18 17.45
N PHE A 36 -6.40 5.90 16.61
CA PHE A 36 -5.16 6.64 16.57
C PHE A 36 -5.40 8.09 16.10
N LYS A 37 -4.99 9.06 16.93
CA LYS A 37 -5.35 10.47 16.71
C LYS A 37 -4.46 11.20 15.72
N LEU A 38 -3.20 10.76 15.56
CA LEU A 38 -2.29 11.41 14.64
C LEU A 38 -2.70 11.07 13.20
N LYS A 39 -2.84 12.12 12.40
CA LYS A 39 -3.19 11.97 10.97
C LYS A 39 -2.03 12.49 10.12
N ARG A 40 -1.61 11.70 9.15
CA ARG A 40 -0.71 12.12 8.09
C ARG A 40 -1.49 12.26 6.80
N ARG A 41 -1.25 13.32 6.06
CA ARG A 41 -1.83 13.46 4.71
C ARG A 41 -1.28 12.37 3.80
N ASN A 42 -2.15 11.64 3.14
CA ASN A 42 -1.75 10.71 2.11
C ASN A 42 -1.52 11.46 0.79
N ASN A 43 -0.26 11.62 0.42
CA ASN A 43 0.14 12.29 -0.82
C ASN A 43 0.10 11.34 -2.04
N LEU A 44 -0.22 10.07 -1.85
CA LEU A 44 -0.38 9.06 -2.90
C LEU A 44 -1.85 8.63 -3.02
N SER A 45 -2.77 9.53 -2.74
CA SER A 45 -4.22 9.30 -2.90
C SER A 45 -4.72 9.78 -4.25
N ILE A 46 -5.97 9.47 -4.54
CA ILE A 46 -6.65 9.82 -5.80
C ILE A 46 -6.52 11.31 -6.17
N GLN A 47 -6.61 12.23 -5.18
CA GLN A 47 -6.47 13.67 -5.43
C GLN A 47 -5.07 14.03 -5.92
N SER A 48 -4.06 13.28 -5.49
CA SER A 48 -2.67 13.51 -5.89
C SER A 48 -2.35 12.87 -7.24
N TRP A 49 -3.00 11.78 -7.60
CA TRP A 49 -2.75 11.08 -8.87
C TRP A 49 -3.05 11.96 -10.08
N ARG A 50 -4.15 12.73 -10.04
CA ARG A 50 -4.48 13.69 -11.10
C ARG A 50 -3.38 14.72 -11.28
N VAL A 51 -2.95 15.34 -10.19
CA VAL A 51 -1.89 16.36 -10.21
C VAL A 51 -0.57 15.77 -10.73
N MET A 52 -0.22 14.55 -10.29
CA MET A 52 0.99 13.85 -10.74
C MET A 52 0.91 13.55 -12.25
N PHE A 53 -0.20 13.03 -12.73
CA PHE A 53 -0.38 12.75 -14.15
C PHE A 53 -0.31 14.03 -14.99
N ASP A 54 -0.99 15.10 -14.60
CA ASP A 54 -0.98 16.37 -15.33
C ASP A 54 0.43 16.96 -15.45
N SER A 55 1.28 16.72 -14.45
CA SER A 55 2.68 17.18 -14.45
C SER A 55 3.59 16.44 -15.45
N VAL A 56 3.23 15.21 -15.85
CA VAL A 56 4.04 14.37 -16.75
C VAL A 56 3.33 13.98 -18.05
N LYS A 57 2.09 14.41 -18.25
CA LYS A 57 1.23 14.01 -19.36
C LYS A 57 1.90 14.15 -20.73
N ASP A 58 2.56 15.28 -20.98
CA ASP A 58 3.23 15.55 -22.25
C ASP A 58 4.44 14.62 -22.50
N GLN A 59 5.00 14.06 -21.42
CA GLN A 59 6.14 13.15 -21.51
C GLN A 59 5.70 11.70 -21.70
N CYS A 60 4.48 11.34 -21.31
CA CYS A 60 3.96 9.99 -21.42
C CYS A 60 3.91 9.50 -22.87
N SER A 61 3.62 10.39 -23.82
CA SER A 61 3.61 10.09 -25.28
C SER A 61 4.97 9.65 -25.82
N LYS A 62 6.08 10.02 -25.14
CA LYS A 62 7.43 9.59 -25.52
C LYS A 62 7.69 8.12 -25.19
N LEU A 63 6.96 7.57 -24.20
CA LEU A 63 7.03 6.16 -23.83
C LEU A 63 6.12 5.31 -24.72
N HIS A 64 4.88 5.76 -24.92
CA HIS A 64 3.91 5.12 -25.79
C HIS A 64 2.82 6.13 -26.20
N THR A 65 2.46 6.13 -27.49
CA THR A 65 1.52 7.10 -28.07
C THR A 65 0.16 7.15 -27.35
N ASP A 66 -0.37 5.98 -26.97
CA ASP A 66 -1.70 5.87 -26.38
C ASP A 66 -1.68 5.97 -24.82
N LEU A 67 -0.50 6.04 -24.22
CA LEU A 67 -0.37 6.03 -22.76
C LEU A 67 -1.10 7.20 -22.09
N PRO A 68 -1.02 8.47 -22.57
CA PRO A 68 -1.77 9.57 -21.97
C PRO A 68 -3.27 9.35 -21.98
N LYS A 69 -3.81 8.81 -23.08
CA LYS A 69 -5.24 8.51 -23.20
C LYS A 69 -5.66 7.41 -22.23
N LEU A 70 -4.89 6.32 -22.17
CA LEU A 70 -5.15 5.21 -21.27
C LEU A 70 -5.16 5.65 -19.80
N ILE A 71 -4.18 6.45 -19.38
CA ILE A 71 -4.12 6.96 -18.00
C ILE A 71 -5.30 7.89 -17.73
N GLU A 72 -5.62 8.79 -18.66
CA GLU A 72 -6.74 9.73 -18.53
C GLU A 72 -8.08 9.01 -18.35
N GLU A 73 -8.35 7.98 -19.15
CA GLU A 73 -9.58 7.18 -19.08
C GLU A 73 -9.67 6.43 -17.73
N ASN A 74 -8.58 5.79 -17.31
CA ASN A 74 -8.53 5.10 -16.03
C ASN A 74 -8.68 6.06 -14.84
N LEU A 75 -8.05 7.24 -14.87
CA LEU A 75 -8.21 8.22 -13.80
C LEU A 75 -9.65 8.71 -13.69
N LYS A 76 -10.32 8.99 -14.82
CA LYS A 76 -11.74 9.36 -14.81
C LYS A 76 -12.63 8.29 -14.22
N ASP A 77 -12.38 7.03 -14.57
CA ASP A 77 -13.15 5.91 -14.04
C ASP A 77 -12.94 5.76 -12.53
N VAL A 78 -11.69 5.80 -12.07
CA VAL A 78 -11.35 5.73 -10.65
C VAL A 78 -11.92 6.92 -9.87
N GLU A 79 -11.83 8.15 -10.39
CA GLU A 79 -12.40 9.35 -9.77
C GLU A 79 -13.92 9.25 -9.60
N LYS A 80 -14.60 8.70 -10.60
CA LYS A 80 -16.05 8.50 -10.56
C LYS A 80 -16.48 7.42 -9.58
N ASN A 81 -15.71 6.33 -9.49
CA ASN A 81 -16.09 5.12 -8.76
C ASN A 81 -15.34 4.97 -7.42
N TRP A 82 -14.59 6.00 -6.99
CA TRP A 82 -13.81 5.92 -5.76
C TRP A 82 -14.73 5.73 -4.54
N PRO A 83 -14.51 4.68 -3.73
CA PRO A 83 -15.35 4.46 -2.57
C PRO A 83 -15.07 5.49 -1.47
N HIS A 84 -16.13 6.13 -0.98
CA HIS A 84 -16.03 7.15 0.08
C HIS A 84 -16.33 6.62 1.47
N ASP A 85 -17.01 5.47 1.56
CA ASP A 85 -17.53 4.91 2.83
C ASP A 85 -16.65 3.81 3.43
N LEU A 86 -15.41 3.69 2.99
CA LEU A 86 -14.48 2.71 3.54
C LEU A 86 -13.97 3.15 4.92
N PRO A 87 -13.78 2.19 5.85
CA PRO A 87 -13.11 2.46 7.11
C PRO A 87 -11.74 3.09 6.88
N ARG A 88 -11.39 4.04 7.73
CA ARG A 88 -10.10 4.76 7.67
C ARG A 88 -9.27 4.46 8.90
N GLY A 89 -7.96 4.25 8.71
CA GLY A 89 -7.04 3.95 9.80
C GLY A 89 -5.60 4.01 9.32
N ILE A 90 -4.71 3.52 10.16
CA ILE A 90 -3.32 3.32 9.80
C ILE A 90 -3.24 2.08 8.93
N ILE A 91 -2.60 2.21 7.79
CA ILE A 91 -2.30 1.12 6.86
C ILE A 91 -0.79 1.03 6.65
N HIS A 92 -0.32 -0.12 6.21
CA HIS A 92 1.09 -0.29 5.85
C HIS A 92 1.43 0.44 4.55
N ALA A 93 0.54 0.41 3.57
CA ALA A 93 0.61 1.01 2.24
C ALA A 93 1.58 0.34 1.24
N ASP A 94 2.49 -0.54 1.71
CA ASP A 94 3.46 -1.24 0.84
C ASP A 94 3.74 -2.67 1.35
N LEU A 95 2.68 -3.45 1.54
CA LEU A 95 2.76 -4.80 2.12
C LEU A 95 3.13 -5.85 1.08
N PHE A 96 4.32 -5.74 0.50
CA PHE A 96 4.90 -6.78 -0.33
C PHE A 96 5.56 -7.87 0.51
N HIS A 97 5.79 -9.02 -0.10
CA HIS A 97 6.35 -10.20 0.58
C HIS A 97 7.75 -9.97 1.20
N ASP A 98 8.53 -9.06 0.63
CA ASP A 98 9.87 -8.67 1.12
C ASP A 98 9.82 -7.81 2.38
N ASN A 99 8.67 -7.18 2.66
CA ASN A 99 8.43 -6.42 3.89
C ASN A 99 7.83 -7.28 5.02
N ILE A 100 7.69 -8.59 4.82
CA ILE A 100 7.07 -9.50 5.78
C ILE A 100 8.07 -10.59 6.17
N PHE A 101 8.40 -10.66 7.47
CA PHE A 101 9.42 -11.55 7.98
C PHE A 101 8.82 -12.76 8.69
N PHE A 102 9.50 -13.89 8.51
CA PHE A 102 9.18 -15.16 9.15
C PHE A 102 10.43 -15.76 9.81
N VAL A 103 10.24 -16.37 10.96
CA VAL A 103 11.20 -17.30 11.56
C VAL A 103 10.70 -18.71 11.27
N LYS A 104 11.38 -19.43 10.37
CA LYS A 104 10.88 -20.68 9.77
C LYS A 104 9.53 -20.40 9.05
N ASP A 105 8.43 -20.92 9.58
CA ASP A 105 7.07 -20.72 9.05
C ASP A 105 6.20 -19.81 9.92
N ASN A 106 6.72 -19.36 11.06
CA ASN A 106 5.99 -18.48 11.96
C ASN A 106 6.19 -17.02 11.57
N PHE A 107 5.08 -16.27 11.45
CA PHE A 107 5.13 -14.83 11.25
C PHE A 107 5.95 -14.16 12.37
N SER A 108 6.88 -13.30 11.97
CA SER A 108 7.75 -12.57 12.89
C SER A 108 7.39 -11.09 12.98
N GLY A 109 7.13 -10.46 11.86
CA GLY A 109 6.74 -9.06 11.84
C GLY A 109 6.76 -8.45 10.44
N ILE A 110 6.48 -7.16 10.41
CA ILE A 110 6.41 -6.33 9.20
C ILE A 110 7.36 -5.16 9.36
N ILE A 111 8.03 -4.79 8.29
CA ILE A 111 8.97 -3.65 8.21
C ILE A 111 8.53 -2.66 7.13
N ASP A 112 9.18 -1.51 7.06
CA ASP A 112 8.99 -0.46 6.04
C ASP A 112 7.56 0.09 5.96
N PHE A 113 7.09 0.61 7.08
CA PHE A 113 5.84 1.39 7.15
C PHE A 113 5.99 2.75 6.48
N TYR A 114 5.06 3.11 5.59
CA TYR A 114 4.99 4.39 4.87
C TYR A 114 3.96 5.36 5.42
#